data_6ccac250231080a6c6ce32d733e41017
#
_entry.id   6ccac250231080a6c6ce32d733e41017
#
_cell.length_a   1.000
_cell.length_b   1.000
_cell.length_c   1.000
_cell.angle_alpha   90.00
_cell.angle_beta   90.00
_cell.angle_gamma   90.00
#
_symmetry.space_group_name_H-M   'P 1'
#
loop_
_entity.id
_entity.type
_entity.pdbx_description
1 polymer ?
#
loop_
_entity_poly.entity_id
_entity_poly.type
_entity_poly.pdbx_seq_one_letter_code
_entity_poly.pdbx_strand_id
1 'polypeptide(L)'
;MRLLTFVTLLLFFQTSVKAQDTLNNKSEGTDSGVIMPIARQAEFKGGLEALYQYVAKHVKYPYRCMENSIEGVVIVSFIVEKDGQVSNVETLTQHKSCPEMDAEAIRVIKMTSGKWIPGLQRNKAVRCSFRMPVRFDLG
;
A
#
# COMPACT_ATOMS: atom_id res chain seq x y z
N MET A 1 -21.82 50.93 -54.07
CA MET A 1 -22.85 49.96 -54.41
C MET A 1 -22.24 48.72 -55.00
N ARG A 2 -21.76 47.83 -54.22
CA ARG A 2 -21.54 46.42 -54.58
C ARG A 2 -21.53 45.60 -53.32
N LEU A 3 -22.60 44.87 -53.09
CA LEU A 3 -22.69 43.84 -52.10
C LEU A 3 -21.73 42.70 -52.45
N LEU A 4 -20.69 42.51 -51.72
CA LEU A 4 -19.91 41.28 -51.73
C LEU A 4 -20.44 40.40 -50.59
N THR A 5 -21.26 39.46 -50.97
CA THR A 5 -21.69 38.36 -50.13
C THR A 5 -20.49 37.45 -49.90
N PHE A 6 -19.86 37.59 -48.76
CA PHE A 6 -18.93 36.59 -48.24
C PHE A 6 -19.74 35.47 -47.64
N VAL A 7 -19.92 34.42 -48.39
CA VAL A 7 -20.33 33.12 -47.84
C VAL A 7 -19.14 32.55 -47.11
N THR A 8 -19.07 32.81 -45.84
CA THR A 8 -18.16 32.08 -44.95
C THR A 8 -18.73 30.69 -44.73
N LEU A 9 -18.18 29.73 -45.47
CA LEU A 9 -18.39 28.31 -45.24
C LEU A 9 -17.75 27.96 -43.91
N LEU A 10 -18.58 27.89 -42.88
CA LEU A 10 -18.18 27.41 -41.54
C LEU A 10 -18.00 25.90 -41.63
N LEU A 11 -16.79 25.47 -41.91
CA LEU A 11 -16.39 24.09 -41.76
C LEU A 11 -16.42 23.76 -40.28
N PHE A 12 -17.52 23.14 -39.87
CA PHE A 12 -17.59 22.44 -38.58
C PHE A 12 -16.62 21.27 -38.61
N PHE A 13 -15.43 21.52 -38.13
CA PHE A 13 -14.51 20.44 -37.80
C PHE A 13 -15.02 19.78 -36.51
N GLN A 14 -15.89 18.80 -36.69
CA GLN A 14 -16.20 17.89 -35.60
C GLN A 14 -14.98 17.00 -35.38
N THR A 15 -14.09 17.42 -34.50
CA THR A 15 -13.09 16.53 -33.95
C THR A 15 -13.82 15.57 -33.02
N SER A 16 -14.23 14.45 -33.56
CA SER A 16 -14.56 13.29 -32.73
C SER A 16 -13.28 12.91 -31.99
N VAL A 17 -13.15 13.38 -30.76
CA VAL A 17 -12.19 12.82 -29.84
C VAL A 17 -12.72 11.43 -29.53
N LYS A 18 -12.29 10.44 -30.29
CA LYS A 18 -12.33 9.07 -29.88
C LYS A 18 -11.38 8.98 -28.67
N ALA A 19 -11.94 8.92 -27.48
CA ALA A 19 -11.23 8.39 -26.35
C ALA A 19 -10.86 6.94 -26.69
N GLN A 20 -9.68 6.76 -27.25
CA GLN A 20 -9.09 5.45 -27.32
C GLN A 20 -8.48 5.21 -25.96
N ASP A 21 -9.23 4.54 -25.11
CA ASP A 21 -8.66 3.77 -24.02
C ASP A 21 -7.82 2.65 -24.61
N THR A 22 -6.68 3.01 -25.14
CA THR A 22 -5.62 2.05 -25.39
C THR A 22 -4.87 1.84 -24.09
N LEU A 23 -5.49 1.11 -23.18
CA LEU A 23 -4.74 0.29 -22.24
C LEU A 23 -4.09 -0.84 -23.05
N ASN A 24 -3.25 -0.46 -23.99
CA ASN A 24 -2.35 -1.40 -24.62
C ASN A 24 -1.13 -1.52 -23.71
N ASN A 25 -1.32 -2.18 -22.57
CA ASN A 25 -0.23 -2.70 -21.79
C ASN A 25 0.24 -3.99 -22.47
N LYS A 26 0.90 -3.82 -23.61
CA LYS A 26 1.64 -4.88 -24.25
C LYS A 26 2.95 -5.06 -23.48
N SER A 27 2.87 -5.72 -22.37
CA SER A 27 4.05 -6.35 -21.78
C SER A 27 4.34 -7.61 -22.60
N GLU A 28 5.21 -7.48 -23.59
CA GLU A 28 5.88 -8.62 -24.19
C GLU A 28 6.86 -9.18 -23.17
N GLY A 29 6.45 -10.19 -22.48
CA GLY A 29 7.26 -10.99 -21.58
C GLY A 29 6.56 -12.32 -21.45
N THR A 30 7.01 -13.28 -22.21
CA THR A 30 6.74 -14.71 -22.20
C THR A 30 6.76 -15.27 -20.79
N ASP A 31 5.63 -15.20 -20.13
CA ASP A 31 5.10 -16.25 -19.27
C ASP A 31 3.62 -15.94 -19.05
N SER A 32 2.76 -16.79 -19.61
CA SER A 32 1.33 -16.72 -19.43
C SER A 32 0.96 -17.12 -17.99
N GLY A 33 1.59 -16.46 -17.03
CA GLY A 33 1.21 -16.50 -15.65
C GLY A 33 -0.12 -15.75 -15.51
N VAL A 34 -1.24 -16.44 -15.68
CA VAL A 34 -2.53 -15.93 -15.24
C VAL A 34 -2.35 -15.55 -13.78
N ILE A 35 -2.28 -14.24 -13.50
CA ILE A 35 -2.25 -13.75 -12.13
C ILE A 35 -3.62 -14.09 -11.54
N MET A 36 -3.70 -15.24 -10.91
CA MET A 36 -4.91 -15.63 -10.22
C MET A 36 -5.05 -14.78 -8.95
N PRO A 37 -6.19 -14.15 -8.73
CA PRO A 37 -6.40 -13.38 -7.52
C PRO A 37 -6.25 -14.28 -6.29
N ILE A 38 -5.71 -13.71 -5.21
CA ILE A 38 -5.66 -14.38 -3.92
C ILE A 38 -7.10 -14.59 -3.46
N ALA A 39 -7.51 -15.84 -3.24
CA ALA A 39 -8.88 -16.16 -2.83
C ALA A 39 -9.17 -15.68 -1.40
N ARG A 40 -8.16 -15.70 -0.52
CA ARG A 40 -8.22 -15.16 0.83
C ARG A 40 -6.89 -14.50 1.18
N GLN A 41 -6.95 -13.25 1.59
CA GLN A 41 -5.79 -12.53 2.10
C GLN A 41 -5.30 -13.12 3.43
N ALA A 42 -4.03 -12.88 3.75
CA ALA A 42 -3.54 -13.18 5.09
C ALA A 42 -4.29 -12.35 6.14
N GLU A 43 -4.49 -12.90 7.30
CA GLU A 43 -5.22 -12.27 8.39
C GLU A 43 -4.46 -12.45 9.72
N PHE A 44 -4.42 -11.41 10.54
CA PHE A 44 -3.93 -11.53 11.91
C PHE A 44 -4.93 -12.36 12.74
N LYS A 45 -4.44 -13.22 13.61
CA LYS A 45 -5.31 -14.02 14.50
C LYS A 45 -6.14 -13.08 15.38
N GLY A 46 -7.45 -13.13 15.22
CA GLY A 46 -8.40 -12.20 15.84
C GLY A 46 -8.81 -11.01 14.99
N GLY A 47 -8.32 -10.93 13.74
CA GLY A 47 -8.69 -9.90 12.78
C GLY A 47 -7.89 -8.59 12.88
N LEU A 48 -8.29 -7.62 12.08
CA LEU A 48 -7.60 -6.34 11.97
C LEU A 48 -7.63 -5.54 13.29
N GLU A 49 -8.74 -5.57 13.99
CA GLU A 49 -8.88 -4.88 15.29
C GLU A 49 -7.90 -5.44 16.32
N ALA A 50 -7.77 -6.77 16.39
CA ALA A 50 -6.80 -7.41 17.26
C ALA A 50 -5.35 -7.05 16.91
N LEU A 51 -5.05 -6.87 15.62
CA LEU A 51 -3.75 -6.39 15.16
C LEU A 51 -3.46 -4.98 15.66
N TYR A 52 -4.40 -4.05 15.49
CA TYR A 52 -4.23 -2.68 15.97
C TYR A 52 -4.05 -2.62 17.47
N GLN A 53 -4.85 -3.37 18.23
CA GLN A 53 -4.73 -3.47 19.68
C GLN A 53 -3.38 -4.07 20.11
N TYR A 54 -2.93 -5.09 19.39
CA TYR A 54 -1.63 -5.71 19.65
C TYR A 54 -0.49 -4.72 19.46
N VAL A 55 -0.50 -4.00 18.33
CA VAL A 55 0.52 -2.99 18.04
C VAL A 55 0.48 -1.86 19.07
N ALA A 56 -0.69 -1.32 19.37
CA ALA A 56 -0.87 -0.25 20.35
C ALA A 56 -0.36 -0.64 21.73
N LYS A 57 -0.56 -1.90 22.15
CA LYS A 57 -0.10 -2.43 23.43
C LYS A 57 1.42 -2.59 23.50
N HIS A 58 2.07 -2.92 22.40
CA HIS A 58 3.49 -3.31 22.39
C HIS A 58 4.41 -2.23 21.81
N VAL A 59 3.87 -1.22 21.11
CA VAL A 59 4.66 -0.10 20.62
C VAL A 59 5.16 0.74 21.80
N LYS A 60 6.43 1.10 21.74
CA LYS A 60 7.07 1.97 22.74
C LYS A 60 7.44 3.28 22.09
N TYR A 61 6.97 4.37 22.66
CA TYR A 61 7.38 5.70 22.19
C TYR A 61 8.86 5.91 22.49
N PRO A 62 9.69 6.17 21.48
CA PRO A 62 11.11 6.43 21.73
C PRO A 62 11.27 7.70 22.58
N TYR A 63 12.04 7.61 23.66
CA TYR A 63 12.21 8.68 24.63
C TYR A 63 12.65 10.00 23.99
N ARG A 64 13.63 9.93 23.09
CA ARG A 64 14.14 11.11 22.37
C ARG A 64 13.08 11.80 21.50
N CYS A 65 12.21 11.01 20.83
CA CYS A 65 11.12 11.58 20.05
C CYS A 65 10.10 12.26 20.96
N MET A 66 9.79 11.63 22.09
CA MET A 66 8.86 12.17 23.07
C MET A 66 9.38 13.47 23.71
N GLU A 67 10.65 13.52 24.12
CA GLU A 67 11.26 14.75 24.65
C GLU A 67 11.23 15.94 23.69
N ASN A 68 11.38 15.67 22.38
CA ASN A 68 11.36 16.68 21.35
C ASN A 68 9.96 16.89 20.74
N SER A 69 8.92 16.31 21.34
CA SER A 69 7.53 16.41 20.85
C SER A 69 7.38 16.05 19.37
N ILE A 70 8.13 15.03 18.92
CA ILE A 70 8.08 14.55 17.53
C ILE A 70 7.04 13.46 17.42
N GLU A 71 5.97 13.75 16.73
CA GLU A 71 4.89 12.84 16.40
C GLU A 71 4.92 12.43 14.93
N GLY A 72 4.25 11.35 14.57
CA GLY A 72 4.15 10.93 13.18
C GLY A 72 3.52 9.56 12.98
N VAL A 73 3.42 9.19 11.71
CA VAL A 73 2.93 7.90 11.28
C VAL A 73 4.00 7.20 10.45
N VAL A 74 4.41 6.03 10.88
CA VAL A 74 5.36 5.19 10.15
C VAL A 74 4.57 4.16 9.35
N ILE A 75 4.69 4.19 8.03
CA ILE A 75 4.11 3.15 7.17
C ILE A 75 5.11 2.00 7.06
N VAL A 76 4.73 0.85 7.54
CA VAL A 76 5.55 -0.37 7.48
C VAL A 76 4.99 -1.31 6.43
N SER A 77 5.83 -1.77 5.52
CA SER A 77 5.52 -2.86 4.60
C SER A 77 6.19 -4.14 5.06
N PHE A 78 5.54 -5.26 4.87
CA PHE A 78 6.05 -6.58 5.23
C PHE A 78 5.35 -7.68 4.46
N ILE A 79 5.90 -8.87 4.53
CA ILE A 79 5.34 -10.07 3.92
C ILE A 79 4.88 -11.01 5.02
N VAL A 80 3.66 -11.51 4.90
CA VAL A 80 3.18 -12.66 5.66
C VAL A 80 3.48 -13.91 4.85
N GLU A 81 4.34 -14.75 5.38
CA GLU A 81 4.78 -16.00 4.76
C GLU A 81 3.71 -17.10 4.85
N LYS A 82 3.91 -18.16 4.10
CA LYS A 82 3.00 -19.32 4.05
C LYS A 82 2.78 -20.00 5.41
N ASP A 83 3.72 -19.86 6.31
CA ASP A 83 3.69 -20.41 7.67
C ASP A 83 3.18 -19.43 8.74
N GLY A 84 2.77 -18.24 8.34
CA GLY A 84 2.33 -17.18 9.25
C GLY A 84 3.46 -16.36 9.88
N GLN A 85 4.71 -16.59 9.48
CA GLN A 85 5.84 -15.76 9.86
C GLN A 85 5.81 -14.44 9.09
N VAL A 86 6.47 -13.42 9.63
CA VAL A 86 6.62 -12.11 8.99
C VAL A 86 8.05 -11.94 8.50
N SER A 87 8.20 -11.49 7.26
CA SER A 87 9.50 -11.22 6.62
C SER A 87 9.51 -9.91 5.87
N ASN A 88 10.68 -9.48 5.39
CA ASN A 88 10.87 -8.27 4.59
C ASN A 88 10.19 -7.04 5.22
N VAL A 89 10.42 -6.82 6.50
CA VAL A 89 9.84 -5.69 7.23
C VAL A 89 10.64 -4.44 6.95
N GLU A 90 10.00 -3.46 6.30
CA GLU A 90 10.62 -2.21 5.88
C GLU A 90 9.69 -1.03 6.16
N THR A 91 10.26 0.15 6.36
CA THR A 91 9.50 1.39 6.43
C THR A 91 9.44 2.05 5.05
N LEU A 92 8.26 2.53 4.66
CA LEU A 92 8.05 3.30 3.43
C LEU A 92 8.19 4.80 3.66
N THR A 93 8.18 5.22 4.91
CA THR A 93 8.39 6.61 5.37
C THR A 93 9.68 6.66 6.13
N GLN A 94 10.36 7.81 6.05
CA GLN A 94 11.58 8.04 6.82
C GLN A 94 11.41 9.28 7.68
N HIS A 95 11.50 9.09 8.99
CA HIS A 95 11.43 10.18 9.97
C HIS A 95 12.83 10.66 10.32
N LYS A 96 13.39 11.56 9.49
CA LYS A 96 14.76 12.07 9.66
C LYS A 96 14.98 12.74 11.00
N SER A 97 13.94 13.36 11.56
CA SER A 97 13.98 14.02 12.87
C SER A 97 14.08 13.03 14.02
N CYS A 98 13.51 11.85 13.85
CA CYS A 98 13.54 10.79 14.86
C CYS A 98 13.50 9.40 14.22
N PRO A 99 14.63 8.90 13.72
CA PRO A 99 14.72 7.60 13.06
C PRO A 99 14.40 6.43 14.01
N GLU A 100 14.43 6.66 15.30
CA GLU A 100 14.04 5.67 16.32
C GLU A 100 12.56 5.27 16.22
N MET A 101 11.69 6.14 15.69
CA MET A 101 10.29 5.79 15.40
C MET A 101 10.19 4.73 14.32
N ASP A 102 10.98 4.84 13.26
CA ASP A 102 11.03 3.87 12.17
C ASP A 102 11.53 2.51 12.68
N ALA A 103 12.59 2.52 13.49
CA ALA A 103 13.13 1.31 14.12
C ALA A 103 12.12 0.62 15.04
N GLU A 104 11.40 1.40 15.84
CA GLU A 104 10.38 0.87 16.77
C GLU A 104 9.18 0.28 16.02
N ALA A 105 8.73 0.94 14.96
CA ALA A 105 7.66 0.42 14.10
C ALA A 105 8.05 -0.93 13.47
N ILE A 106 9.27 -1.06 12.97
CA ILE A 106 9.81 -2.33 12.48
C ILE A 106 9.82 -3.38 13.59
N ARG A 107 10.28 -3.03 14.78
CA ARG A 107 10.36 -3.95 15.92
C ARG A 107 8.99 -4.51 16.28
N VAL A 108 7.98 -3.66 16.43
CA VAL A 108 6.64 -4.09 16.85
C VAL A 108 5.95 -4.95 15.77
N ILE A 109 6.16 -4.65 14.50
CA ILE A 109 5.63 -5.49 13.41
C ILE A 109 6.31 -6.86 13.39
N LYS A 110 7.62 -6.93 13.59
CA LYS A 110 8.32 -8.22 13.72
C LYS A 110 7.79 -9.08 14.87
N MET A 111 7.32 -8.48 15.95
CA MET A 111 6.69 -9.20 17.06
C MET A 111 5.38 -9.89 16.68
N THR A 112 4.73 -9.49 15.59
CA THR A 112 3.52 -10.14 15.09
C THR A 112 3.80 -11.47 14.39
N SER A 113 5.06 -11.79 14.12
CA SER A 113 5.46 -13.03 13.44
C SER A 113 4.93 -14.27 14.16
N GLY A 114 4.40 -15.22 13.38
CA GLY A 114 3.75 -16.41 13.91
C GLY A 114 2.30 -16.23 14.39
N LYS A 115 1.78 -15.01 14.35
CA LYS A 115 0.40 -14.68 14.77
C LYS A 115 -0.54 -14.47 13.59
N TRP A 116 -0.11 -14.82 12.38
CA TRP A 116 -0.86 -14.64 11.16
C TRP A 116 -1.42 -15.95 10.64
N ILE A 117 -2.60 -15.87 10.03
CA ILE A 117 -3.18 -16.91 9.20
C ILE A 117 -2.78 -16.56 7.77
N PRO A 118 -2.06 -17.44 7.05
CA PRO A 118 -1.58 -17.11 5.71
C PRO A 118 -2.72 -16.95 4.72
N GLY A 119 -2.47 -16.23 3.65
CA GLY A 119 -3.37 -16.13 2.51
C GLY A 119 -3.52 -17.46 1.80
N LEU A 120 -4.62 -17.62 1.06
CA LEU A 120 -4.89 -18.82 0.27
C LEU A 120 -5.13 -18.46 -1.19
N GLN A 121 -4.56 -19.25 -2.07
CA GLN A 121 -4.84 -19.28 -3.49
C GLN A 121 -4.98 -20.73 -3.93
N ARG A 122 -6.13 -21.09 -4.53
CA ARG A 122 -6.42 -22.49 -4.90
C ARG A 122 -6.24 -23.48 -3.72
N ASN A 123 -6.69 -23.08 -2.53
CA ASN A 123 -6.55 -23.84 -1.28
C ASN A 123 -5.11 -24.11 -0.82
N LYS A 124 -4.14 -23.41 -1.39
CA LYS A 124 -2.72 -23.47 -0.95
C LYS A 124 -2.32 -22.17 -0.26
N ALA A 125 -1.54 -22.28 0.81
CA ALA A 125 -0.98 -21.13 1.47
C ALA A 125 -0.05 -20.36 0.51
N VAL A 126 -0.18 -19.03 0.50
CA VAL A 126 0.61 -18.11 -0.32
C VAL A 126 1.15 -16.97 0.53
N ARG A 127 2.24 -16.38 0.05
CA ARG A 127 2.80 -15.15 0.62
C ARG A 127 1.90 -13.97 0.31
N CYS A 128 1.68 -13.10 1.27
CA CYS A 128 0.91 -11.88 1.09
C CYS A 128 1.72 -10.66 1.53
N SER A 129 1.71 -9.62 0.71
CA SER A 129 2.26 -8.32 1.06
C SER A 129 1.24 -7.53 1.88
N PHE A 130 1.70 -6.90 2.94
CA PHE A 130 0.91 -6.05 3.81
C PHE A 130 1.55 -4.68 4.00
N ARG A 131 0.71 -3.68 4.26
CA ARG A 131 1.15 -2.36 4.70
C ARG A 131 0.32 -1.95 5.90
N MET A 132 0.96 -1.40 6.90
CA MET A 132 0.31 -0.98 8.13
C MET A 132 0.87 0.34 8.63
N PRO A 133 0.01 1.32 8.97
CA PRO A 133 0.46 2.52 9.67
C PRO A 133 0.67 2.24 11.15
N VAL A 134 1.81 2.63 11.67
CA VAL A 134 2.10 2.67 13.12
C VAL A 134 2.13 4.14 13.53
N ARG A 135 1.18 4.52 14.37
CA ARG A 135 1.03 5.90 14.80
C ARG A 135 1.76 6.17 16.11
N PHE A 136 2.48 7.28 16.14
CA PHE A 136 3.10 7.85 17.33
C PHE A 136 2.47 9.22 17.59
N ASP A 137 1.65 9.31 18.61
CA ASP A 137 1.08 10.56 19.09
C ASP A 137 1.25 10.68 20.60
N LEU A 138 1.28 11.90 21.09
CA LEU A 138 1.51 12.21 22.50
C LEU A 138 0.18 12.46 23.27
N GLY A 139 -0.94 12.31 22.58
CA GLY A 139 -2.27 12.46 23.16
C GLY A 139 -2.91 13.82 22.93
#